data_a8188ccfb67d8b022b4d4c8c2dc443a2
#
_entry.id   a8188ccfb67d8b022b4d4c8c2dc443a2
#
_cell.length_a   1.000
_cell.length_b   1.000
_cell.length_c   1.000
_cell.angle_alpha   90.00
_cell.angle_beta   90.00
_cell.angle_gamma   90.00
#
_symmetry.space_group_name_H-M   'P 1'
#
loop_
_entity.id
_entity.type
_entity.pdbx_description
1 polymer ?
#
loop_
_entity_poly.entity_id
_entity_poly.type
_entity_poly.pdbx_seq_one_letter_code
_entity_poly.pdbx_strand_id
1 'polypeptide(L)'
;MRYGLIGEKLGHSFSPLIHGMLRDYRYDLVELTPDDVPAFMRENDLAGFNVTIPYKQTVMPYLNGLSHAAQAIGSVNTVIRRPDGSLVGDNTDYWGFARLLGDAVPFRGRKALVLGSGGSSRTVQAV
;
A
#
# COMPACT_ATOMS: atom_id res chain seq x y z
N MET A 1 -8.63 -17.96 3.36
CA MET A 1 -8.51 -16.53 3.61
C MET A 1 -8.61 -15.80 2.28
N ARG A 2 -9.22 -14.63 2.26
CA ARG A 2 -9.36 -13.79 1.05
C ARG A 2 -8.52 -12.54 1.23
N TYR A 3 -7.82 -12.17 0.17
CA TYR A 3 -7.03 -10.96 0.08
C TYR A 3 -7.40 -10.20 -1.19
N GLY A 4 -6.93 -8.99 -1.37
CA GLY A 4 -7.24 -8.24 -2.59
C GLY A 4 -6.41 -6.99 -2.79
N LEU A 5 -6.67 -6.33 -3.90
CA LEU A 5 -6.18 -5.00 -4.23
C LEU A 5 -7.37 -4.07 -4.44
N ILE A 6 -7.37 -2.93 -3.78
CA ILE A 6 -8.35 -1.88 -4.03
C ILE A 6 -7.73 -0.71 -4.80
N GLY A 7 -8.49 -0.17 -5.71
CA GLY A 7 -8.12 0.99 -6.52
C GLY A 7 -9.31 1.44 -7.38
N GLU A 8 -9.15 2.50 -8.14
CA GLU A 8 -10.22 2.99 -9.00
C GLU A 8 -10.28 2.22 -10.34
N LYS A 9 -9.12 1.90 -10.93
CA LYS A 9 -9.00 1.16 -12.19
C LYS A 9 -7.85 0.16 -12.08
N LEU A 10 -8.17 -1.12 -12.15
CA LEU A 10 -7.24 -2.21 -11.87
C LEU A 10 -6.98 -3.16 -13.06
N GLY A 11 -7.58 -2.88 -14.22
CA GLY A 11 -7.58 -3.76 -15.39
C GLY A 11 -6.21 -4.19 -15.93
N HIS A 12 -5.12 -3.54 -15.50
CA HIS A 12 -3.74 -3.88 -15.89
C HIS A 12 -2.88 -4.36 -14.72
N SER A 13 -3.50 -4.72 -13.58
CA SER A 13 -2.75 -5.15 -12.40
C SER A 13 -2.22 -6.56 -12.54
N PHE A 14 -0.92 -6.74 -12.33
CA PHE A 14 -0.26 -8.03 -12.23
C PHE A 14 -0.33 -8.65 -10.83
N SER A 15 -0.91 -7.96 -9.85
CA SER A 15 -0.97 -8.43 -8.47
C SER A 15 -1.58 -9.82 -8.32
N PRO A 16 -2.73 -10.17 -8.95
CA PRO A 16 -3.28 -11.52 -8.83
C PRO A 16 -2.33 -12.60 -9.34
N LEU A 17 -1.63 -12.34 -10.45
CA LEU A 17 -0.64 -13.27 -11.01
C LEU A 17 0.51 -13.49 -10.04
N ILE A 18 1.08 -12.41 -9.51
CA ILE A 18 2.21 -12.46 -8.56
C ILE A 18 1.80 -13.19 -7.28
N HIS A 19 0.64 -12.85 -6.72
CA HIS A 19 0.14 -13.50 -5.50
C HIS A 19 -0.16 -14.99 -5.72
N GLY A 20 -0.72 -15.36 -6.88
CA GLY A 20 -0.93 -16.76 -7.25
C GLY A 20 0.36 -17.59 -7.40
N MET A 21 1.48 -16.95 -7.73
CA MET A 21 2.80 -17.60 -7.76
C MET A 21 3.42 -17.75 -6.36
N LEU A 22 3.04 -16.92 -5.40
CA LEU A 22 3.61 -16.94 -4.06
C LEU A 22 2.95 -17.96 -3.15
N ARG A 23 1.61 -18.08 -3.19
CA ARG A 23 0.84 -18.99 -2.35
C ARG A 23 -0.56 -19.27 -2.92
N ASP A 24 -1.13 -20.38 -2.53
CA ASP A 24 -2.52 -20.74 -2.82
C ASP A 24 -3.47 -20.04 -1.84
N TYR A 25 -3.92 -18.84 -2.20
CA TYR A 25 -5.00 -18.10 -1.57
C TYR A 25 -5.72 -17.23 -2.60
N ARG A 26 -6.97 -16.91 -2.33
CA ARG A 26 -7.76 -16.06 -3.20
C ARG A 26 -7.33 -14.60 -3.07
N TYR A 27 -6.99 -13.99 -4.21
CA TYR A 27 -6.62 -12.58 -4.33
C TYR A 27 -7.49 -11.89 -5.37
N ASP A 28 -8.35 -10.97 -4.93
CA ASP A 28 -9.36 -10.32 -5.73
C ASP A 28 -8.93 -8.89 -6.14
N LEU A 29 -9.30 -8.46 -7.33
CA LEU A 29 -9.26 -7.04 -7.71
C LEU A 29 -10.61 -6.41 -7.36
N VAL A 30 -10.60 -5.34 -6.58
CA VAL A 30 -11.79 -4.62 -6.12
C VAL A 30 -11.71 -3.19 -6.61
N GLU A 31 -12.35 -2.93 -7.74
CA GLU A 31 -12.50 -1.56 -8.25
C GLU A 31 -13.59 -0.83 -7.46
N LEU A 32 -13.25 0.35 -6.97
CA LEU A 32 -14.12 1.17 -6.13
C LEU A 32 -14.20 2.58 -6.73
N THR A 33 -15.40 3.16 -6.73
CA THR A 33 -15.51 4.61 -6.88
C THR A 33 -15.12 5.32 -5.57
N PRO A 34 -14.81 6.62 -5.58
CA PRO A 34 -14.52 7.35 -4.34
C PRO A 34 -15.63 7.24 -3.29
N ASP A 35 -16.90 7.19 -3.73
CA ASP A 35 -18.07 7.10 -2.87
C ASP A 35 -18.24 5.72 -2.21
N ASP A 36 -17.67 4.67 -2.82
CA ASP A 36 -17.74 3.29 -2.30
C ASP A 36 -16.68 3.02 -1.22
N VAL A 37 -15.59 3.78 -1.19
CA VAL A 37 -14.47 3.55 -0.25
C VAL A 37 -14.92 3.53 1.22
N PRO A 38 -15.76 4.46 1.72
CA PRO A 38 -16.20 4.44 3.11
C PRO A 38 -16.98 3.19 3.50
N ALA A 39 -17.87 2.71 2.61
CA ALA A 39 -18.64 1.49 2.84
C ALA A 39 -17.72 0.27 2.82
N PHE A 40 -16.87 0.15 1.82
CA PHE A 40 -15.88 -0.92 1.72
C PHE A 40 -15.00 -1.01 2.96
N MET A 41 -14.45 0.11 3.45
CA MET A 41 -13.55 0.11 4.62
C MET A 41 -14.23 -0.38 5.89
N ARG A 42 -15.54 -0.19 6.04
CA ARG A 42 -16.31 -0.66 7.20
C ARG A 42 -16.78 -2.11 7.08
N GLU A 43 -17.10 -2.56 5.88
CA GLU A 43 -17.92 -3.77 5.67
C GLU A 43 -17.15 -4.94 5.04
N ASN A 44 -15.95 -4.72 4.48
CA ASN A 44 -15.20 -5.81 3.84
C ASN A 44 -14.77 -6.90 4.85
N ASP A 45 -14.68 -8.13 4.34
CA ASP A 45 -14.29 -9.34 5.08
C ASP A 45 -12.87 -9.85 4.73
N LEU A 46 -12.10 -9.05 4.01
CA LEU A 46 -10.74 -9.42 3.61
C LEU A 46 -9.82 -9.53 4.81
N ALA A 47 -9.00 -10.56 4.83
CA ALA A 47 -7.97 -10.75 5.86
C ALA A 47 -6.83 -9.71 5.75
N GLY A 48 -6.68 -9.13 4.58
CA GLY A 48 -5.80 -8.02 4.28
C GLY A 48 -5.93 -7.63 2.82
N PHE A 49 -5.50 -6.43 2.49
CA PHE A 49 -5.56 -5.96 1.11
C PHE A 49 -4.50 -4.91 0.81
N ASN A 50 -4.09 -4.88 -0.44
CA ASN A 50 -3.27 -3.80 -0.95
C ASN A 50 -4.13 -2.62 -1.38
N VAL A 51 -3.53 -1.43 -1.36
CA VAL A 51 -4.17 -0.18 -1.77
C VAL A 51 -3.32 0.49 -2.84
N THR A 52 -3.94 0.83 -3.97
CA THR A 52 -3.26 1.58 -5.02
C THR A 52 -3.96 2.91 -5.30
N ILE A 53 -3.54 3.58 -6.34
CA ILE A 53 -4.08 4.89 -6.77
C ILE A 53 -5.60 4.81 -6.97
N PRO A 54 -6.35 5.81 -6.49
CA PRO A 54 -5.90 7.02 -5.80
C PRO A 54 -6.00 6.94 -4.26
N TYR A 55 -6.26 5.77 -3.67
CA TYR A 55 -6.79 5.59 -2.32
C TYR A 55 -5.76 5.45 -1.20
N LYS A 56 -4.44 5.46 -1.50
CA LYS A 56 -3.37 5.26 -0.51
C LYS A 56 -3.41 6.23 0.69
N GLN A 57 -3.97 7.43 0.51
CA GLN A 57 -4.19 8.40 1.59
C GLN A 57 -5.62 8.35 2.11
N THR A 58 -6.58 8.14 1.22
CA THR A 58 -8.01 8.14 1.52
C THR A 58 -8.38 7.08 2.56
N VAL A 59 -7.69 5.92 2.57
CA VAL A 59 -7.98 4.84 3.53
C VAL A 59 -7.46 5.12 4.94
N MET A 60 -6.51 6.03 5.12
CA MET A 60 -5.84 6.24 6.42
C MET A 60 -6.78 6.60 7.57
N PRO A 61 -7.83 7.44 7.41
CA PRO A 61 -8.77 7.76 8.49
C PRO A 61 -9.60 6.56 8.99
N TYR A 62 -9.66 5.48 8.23
CA TYR A 62 -10.43 4.27 8.58
C TYR A 62 -9.57 3.22 9.30
N LEU A 63 -8.29 3.48 9.54
CA LEU A 63 -7.36 2.54 10.13
C LEU A 63 -7.20 2.78 11.64
N ASN A 64 -7.08 1.70 12.39
CA ASN A 64 -6.88 1.74 13.84
C ASN A 64 -5.41 2.00 14.22
N GLY A 65 -4.50 1.83 13.30
CA GLY A 65 -3.07 2.08 13.51
C GLY A 65 -2.29 2.12 12.21
N LEU A 66 -1.10 2.70 12.26
CA LEU A 66 -0.18 2.82 11.14
C LEU A 66 1.21 2.33 11.56
N SER A 67 1.91 1.66 10.65
CA SER A 67 3.33 1.37 10.80
C SER A 67 4.18 2.65 10.75
N HIS A 68 5.41 2.57 11.23
CA HIS A 68 6.36 3.68 11.12
C HIS A 68 6.58 4.12 9.67
N ALA A 69 6.67 3.17 8.74
CA ALA A 69 6.84 3.45 7.31
C ALA A 69 5.61 4.20 6.74
N ALA A 70 4.40 3.74 7.05
CA ALA A 70 3.17 4.40 6.61
C ALA A 70 3.03 5.83 7.18
N GLN A 71 3.44 6.04 8.43
CA GLN A 71 3.47 7.36 9.06
C GLN A 71 4.49 8.29 8.40
N ALA A 72 5.72 7.81 8.18
CA ALA A 72 6.79 8.60 7.57
C ALA A 72 6.44 9.04 6.15
N ILE A 73 5.83 8.16 5.36
CA ILE A 73 5.43 8.45 3.96
C ILE A 73 4.11 9.25 3.91
N GLY A 74 3.24 9.11 4.91
CA GLY A 74 1.89 9.68 4.89
C GLY A 74 0.99 9.02 3.86
N SER A 75 1.16 7.71 3.62
CA SER A 75 0.33 6.91 2.74
C SER A 75 0.41 5.42 3.08
N VAL A 76 -0.64 4.67 2.73
CA VAL A 76 -0.78 3.24 2.99
C VAL A 76 -0.95 2.50 1.67
N ASN A 77 -0.16 1.45 1.44
CA ASN A 77 -0.34 0.55 0.31
C ASN A 77 -0.72 -0.87 0.71
N THR A 78 -0.72 -1.16 2.02
CA THR A 78 -1.03 -2.48 2.57
C THR A 78 -1.85 -2.32 3.84
N VAL A 79 -2.97 -3.02 3.93
CA VAL A 79 -3.83 -3.06 5.12
C VAL A 79 -3.92 -4.49 5.61
N ILE A 80 -3.71 -4.68 6.90
CA ILE A 80 -3.74 -5.98 7.58
C ILE A 80 -4.89 -5.96 8.58
N ARG A 81 -5.77 -6.95 8.52
CA ARG A 81 -6.79 -7.18 9.54
C ARG A 81 -6.20 -8.05 10.64
N ARG A 82 -6.25 -7.55 11.87
CA ARG A 82 -5.84 -8.30 13.05
C ARG A 82 -6.93 -9.26 13.53
N PRO A 83 -6.61 -10.22 14.40
CA PRO A 83 -7.60 -11.16 14.94
C PRO A 83 -8.75 -10.49 15.71
N ASP A 84 -8.52 -9.30 16.28
CA ASP A 84 -9.54 -8.49 16.96
C ASP A 84 -10.43 -7.68 16.00
N GLY A 85 -10.21 -7.82 14.69
CA GLY A 85 -10.93 -7.10 13.63
C GLY A 85 -10.34 -5.73 13.30
N SER A 86 -9.38 -5.21 14.07
CA SER A 86 -8.76 -3.91 13.80
C SER A 86 -7.96 -3.92 12.51
N LEU A 87 -7.96 -2.78 11.81
CA LEU A 87 -7.21 -2.57 10.56
C LEU A 87 -5.94 -1.77 10.82
N VAL A 88 -4.80 -2.31 10.38
CA VAL A 88 -3.50 -1.64 10.49
C VAL A 88 -2.92 -1.40 9.11
N GLY A 89 -2.52 -0.15 8.87
CA GLY A 89 -1.91 0.25 7.60
C GLY A 89 -0.38 0.18 7.64
N ASP A 90 0.17 -0.28 6.54
CA ASP A 90 1.61 -0.31 6.29
C ASP A 90 1.93 0.26 4.90
N ASN A 91 3.21 0.55 4.67
CA ASN A 91 3.68 0.95 3.36
C ASN A 91 4.95 0.17 2.98
N THR A 92 4.75 -0.88 2.20
CA THR A 92 5.82 -1.77 1.75
C THR A 92 6.69 -1.16 0.64
N ASP A 93 6.24 -0.07 0.00
CA ASP A 93 7.06 0.70 -0.97
C ASP A 93 8.33 1.25 -0.30
N TYR A 94 8.27 1.58 1.00
CA TYR A 94 9.43 2.01 1.80
C TYR A 94 10.56 0.97 1.73
N TRP A 95 10.24 -0.25 2.12
CA TRP A 95 11.22 -1.35 2.16
C TRP A 95 11.66 -1.78 0.76
N GLY A 96 10.72 -1.79 -0.20
CA GLY A 96 11.01 -2.09 -1.60
C GLY A 96 12.00 -1.11 -2.19
N PHE A 97 11.81 0.18 -1.97
CA PHE A 97 12.70 1.22 -2.47
C PHE A 97 14.05 1.22 -1.74
N ALA A 98 14.05 1.09 -0.41
CA ALA A 98 15.28 0.96 0.36
C ALA A 98 16.13 -0.23 -0.12
N ARG A 99 15.48 -1.37 -0.41
CA ARG A 99 16.16 -2.55 -0.95
C ARG A 99 16.69 -2.34 -2.36
N LEU A 100 15.95 -1.60 -3.20
CA LEU A 100 16.38 -1.27 -4.56
C LEU A 100 17.63 -0.39 -4.58
N LEU A 101 17.70 0.57 -3.66
CA LEU A 101 18.89 1.42 -3.51
C LEU A 101 20.10 0.61 -3.04
N GLY A 102 19.89 -0.35 -2.15
CA GLY A 102 20.94 -1.22 -1.62
C GLY A 102 22.12 -0.44 -1.03
N ASP A 103 23.25 -1.12 -0.91
CA ASP A 103 24.52 -0.52 -0.48
C ASP A 103 25.31 0.14 -1.64
N ALA A 104 24.71 0.16 -2.85
CA ALA A 104 25.42 0.52 -4.08
C ALA A 104 25.82 2.00 -4.16
N VAL A 105 25.17 2.88 -3.39
CA VAL A 105 25.48 4.31 -3.39
C VAL A 105 25.47 4.87 -1.98
N PRO A 106 26.58 5.42 -1.46
CA PRO A 106 26.57 6.12 -0.21
C PRO A 106 25.85 7.47 -0.37
N PHE A 107 24.58 7.53 0.05
CA PHE A 107 23.76 8.74 -0.06
C PHE A 107 24.07 9.80 0.99
N ARG A 108 24.67 9.43 2.11
CA ARG A 108 25.02 10.38 3.18
C ARG A 108 25.92 11.50 2.66
N GLY A 109 25.49 12.73 2.90
CA GLY A 109 26.25 13.93 2.49
C GLY A 109 26.14 14.25 1.00
N ARG A 110 25.32 13.55 0.23
CA ARG A 110 25.08 13.86 -1.19
C ARG A 110 23.75 14.60 -1.39
N LYS A 111 23.70 15.38 -2.45
CA LYS A 111 22.46 16.02 -2.91
C LYS A 111 21.75 15.06 -3.87
N ALA A 112 20.47 14.81 -3.65
CA ALA A 112 19.61 14.06 -4.55
C ALA A 112 18.57 14.99 -5.19
N LEU A 113 18.29 14.78 -6.47
CA LEU A 113 17.22 15.46 -7.19
C LEU A 113 16.09 14.45 -7.44
N VAL A 114 14.90 14.77 -6.92
CA VAL A 114 13.69 13.97 -7.16
C VAL A 114 12.84 14.70 -8.20
N LEU A 115 12.64 14.07 -9.36
CA LEU A 115 11.82 14.61 -10.43
C LEU A 115 10.37 14.14 -10.28
N GLY A 116 9.48 15.04 -9.84
CA GLY A 116 8.05 14.78 -9.63
C GLY A 116 7.63 14.90 -8.17
N SER A 117 6.31 15.11 -7.96
CA SER A 117 5.68 15.29 -6.65
C SER A 117 4.58 14.28 -6.36
N GLY A 118 4.47 13.19 -7.13
CA GLY A 118 3.49 12.13 -6.96
C GLY A 118 3.73 11.26 -5.72
N GLY A 119 2.87 10.25 -5.51
CA GLY A 119 2.94 9.35 -4.35
C GLY A 119 4.31 8.72 -4.14
N SER A 120 4.97 8.28 -5.20
CA SER A 120 6.30 7.66 -5.13
C SER A 120 7.40 8.63 -4.67
N SER A 121 7.26 9.95 -4.90
CA SER A 121 8.26 10.92 -4.45
C SER A 121 8.33 10.99 -2.92
N ARG A 122 7.22 10.78 -2.23
CA ARG A 122 7.18 10.72 -0.76
C ARG A 122 7.94 9.51 -0.22
N THR A 123 7.80 8.36 -0.89
CA THR A 123 8.57 7.15 -0.55
C THR A 123 10.07 7.40 -0.69
N VAL A 124 10.48 8.01 -1.81
CA VAL A 124 11.90 8.35 -2.06
C VAL A 124 12.46 9.31 -1.00
N GLN A 125 11.65 10.27 -0.55
CA GLN A 125 12.07 11.24 0.49
C GLN A 125 12.11 10.63 1.89
N ALA A 126 11.32 9.58 2.15
CA ALA A 126 11.24 8.94 3.46
C ALA A 126 12.35 7.90 3.69
N VAL A 127 12.91 7.34 2.61
CA VAL A 127 14.03 6.39 2.63
C VAL A 127 15.37 7.12 2.66
#